data_32bab588435d8f47abc8db6ef2aecf44
#
_entry.id   32bab588435d8f47abc8db6ef2aecf44
#
_cell.length_a   1.000
_cell.length_b   1.000
_cell.length_c   1.000
_cell.angle_alpha   90.00
_cell.angle_beta   90.00
_cell.angle_gamma   90.00
#
_symmetry.space_group_name_H-M   'P 1'
#
loop_
_entity.id
_entity.type
_entity.pdbx_description
1 polymer ?
#
loop_
_entity_poly.entity_id
_entity_poly.type
_entity_poly.pdbx_seq_one_letter_code
_entity_poly.pdbx_strand_id
1 'polypeptide(L)'
;MNIQMKWYYRLGFLLLLFIVIFVFLKLQPLWMPVLEILFAVFIPFVIGAFITYLLHPIVEKLHETGLHRGLAVFIIYFLFFGGIGLALYKGIPAFIHQLRDLAENAPQFANQYRGWIDLIQSKTSTWPDGLQTRIDDVIAAVEKRLNNLLSKVISFFLNVLNYAVIIAIIPFISFYLLKDFSIMKKAAWYLTPRKWRKEGVLFLRDVDKSLGSYIRGQLLVCAAIGTISSLLFWIFDMRYPLLLGTIIGVTNVIPYFGPIIGAVPAVIIASALSVKMIVITIGIIIVLQFLEGNILSPLIVGKSLHMHPLLIMLALLAGGEAAGILGLIIAVPILAVIKVSIIHAKKHFLKNKQPEITETSS
;
A
#
# COMPACT_ATOMS: atom_id res chain seq x y z
N MET A 1 11.94 32.53 43.64
CA MET A 1 11.82 31.06 43.63
C MET A 1 12.96 30.51 42.81
N ASN A 2 13.94 29.88 43.47
CA ASN A 2 15.25 29.58 42.93
C ASN A 2 15.21 28.69 41.70
N ILE A 3 16.02 28.99 40.72
CA ILE A 3 16.23 28.23 39.45
C ILE A 3 16.47 26.73 39.72
N GLN A 4 17.14 26.41 40.82
CA GLN A 4 17.40 25.04 41.25
C GLN A 4 16.15 24.24 41.60
N MET A 5 15.14 24.81 42.22
CA MET A 5 13.85 24.12 42.54
C MET A 5 13.10 23.73 41.28
N LYS A 6 13.12 24.53 40.21
CA LYS A 6 12.49 24.20 38.95
C LYS A 6 13.13 23.00 38.26
N TRP A 7 14.43 22.80 38.43
CA TRP A 7 15.14 21.65 37.88
C TRP A 7 14.79 20.36 38.62
N TYR A 8 14.65 20.38 39.93
CA TYR A 8 14.22 19.22 40.72
C TYR A 8 12.80 18.78 40.36
N TYR A 9 11.86 19.71 40.16
CA TYR A 9 10.52 19.40 39.70
C TYR A 9 10.51 18.80 38.29
N ARG A 10 11.34 19.28 37.37
CA ARG A 10 11.47 18.72 36.00
C ARG A 10 12.08 17.32 36.03
N LEU A 11 13.09 17.10 36.82
CA LEU A 11 13.71 15.79 37.01
C LEU A 11 12.74 14.79 37.65
N GLY A 12 12.02 15.20 38.68
CA GLY A 12 10.97 14.39 39.31
C GLY A 12 9.84 14.05 38.35
N PHE A 13 9.39 15.01 37.53
CA PHE A 13 8.39 14.78 36.49
C PHE A 13 8.89 13.80 35.41
N LEU A 14 10.12 13.94 34.92
CA LEU A 14 10.76 13.04 33.99
C LEU A 14 10.86 11.62 34.55
N LEU A 15 11.30 11.49 35.80
CA LEU A 15 11.43 10.19 36.48
C LEU A 15 10.06 9.52 36.61
N LEU A 16 9.05 10.27 37.02
CA LEU A 16 7.67 9.79 37.13
C LEU A 16 7.12 9.38 35.77
N LEU A 17 7.40 10.16 34.72
CA LEU A 17 7.04 9.83 33.35
C LEU A 17 7.68 8.51 32.90
N PHE A 18 8.95 8.31 33.15
CA PHE A 18 9.67 7.06 32.84
C PHE A 18 9.09 5.85 33.59
N ILE A 19 8.77 6.02 34.89
CA ILE A 19 8.13 4.97 35.66
C ILE A 19 6.76 4.61 35.09
N VAL A 20 5.94 5.61 34.75
CA VAL A 20 4.62 5.37 34.13
C VAL A 20 4.76 4.64 32.80
N ILE A 21 5.69 5.07 31.93
CA ILE A 21 5.96 4.40 30.64
C ILE A 21 6.45 2.96 30.89
N PHE A 22 7.37 2.76 31.84
CA PHE A 22 7.89 1.43 32.18
C PHE A 22 6.77 0.49 32.66
N VAL A 23 5.91 0.96 33.58
CA VAL A 23 4.77 0.18 34.08
C VAL A 23 3.77 -0.10 32.95
N PHE A 24 3.48 0.90 32.09
CA PHE A 24 2.61 0.71 30.92
C PHE A 24 3.16 -0.35 29.98
N LEU A 25 4.45 -0.33 29.68
CA LEU A 25 5.10 -1.35 28.83
C LEU A 25 5.09 -2.73 29.52
N LYS A 26 5.29 -2.79 30.84
CA LYS A 26 5.25 -4.06 31.58
C LYS A 26 3.83 -4.67 31.64
N LEU A 27 2.79 -3.83 31.55
CA LEU A 27 1.40 -4.25 31.45
C LEU A 27 0.97 -4.62 30.00
N GLN A 28 1.90 -4.63 29.03
CA GLN A 28 1.64 -4.99 27.64
C GLN A 28 0.84 -6.30 27.49
N PRO A 29 1.12 -7.40 28.21
CA PRO A 29 0.35 -8.63 28.09
C PRO A 29 -1.14 -8.50 28.45
N LEU A 30 -1.53 -7.48 29.21
CA LEU A 30 -2.92 -7.24 29.60
C LEU A 30 -3.70 -6.41 28.56
N TRP A 31 -3.08 -5.38 27.99
CA TRP A 31 -3.78 -4.51 27.04
C TRP A 31 -3.58 -4.90 25.57
N MET A 32 -2.52 -5.67 25.25
CA MET A 32 -2.25 -6.12 23.87
C MET A 32 -3.38 -6.99 23.29
N PRO A 33 -3.93 -7.99 24.00
CA PRO A 33 -5.06 -8.77 23.49
C PRO A 33 -6.32 -7.91 23.23
N VAL A 34 -6.54 -6.89 24.07
CA VAL A 34 -7.66 -5.97 23.88
C VAL A 34 -7.47 -5.15 22.61
N LEU A 35 -6.25 -4.66 22.37
CA LEU A 35 -5.94 -3.94 21.14
C LEU A 35 -6.03 -4.84 19.90
N GLU A 36 -5.56 -6.08 19.98
CA GLU A 36 -5.68 -7.05 18.88
C GLU A 36 -7.14 -7.28 18.48
N ILE A 37 -8.04 -7.48 19.45
CA ILE A 37 -9.48 -7.59 19.19
C ILE A 37 -10.02 -6.29 18.58
N LEU A 38 -9.62 -5.15 19.12
CA LEU A 38 -10.04 -3.84 18.63
C LEU A 38 -9.60 -3.61 17.18
N PHE A 39 -8.36 -3.94 16.86
CA PHE A 39 -7.85 -3.88 15.49
C PHE A 39 -8.55 -4.88 14.57
N ALA A 40 -8.78 -6.12 15.00
CA ALA A 40 -9.48 -7.13 14.22
C ALA A 40 -10.90 -6.69 13.85
N VAL A 41 -11.61 -6.03 14.76
CA VAL A 41 -12.93 -5.46 14.49
C VAL A 41 -12.84 -4.19 13.62
N PHE A 42 -11.82 -3.35 13.83
CA PHE A 42 -11.73 -2.04 13.14
C PHE A 42 -11.25 -2.17 11.69
N ILE A 43 -10.41 -3.16 11.37
CA ILE A 43 -9.87 -3.36 10.02
C ILE A 43 -10.97 -3.47 8.95
N PRO A 44 -12.02 -4.31 9.08
CA PRO A 44 -13.11 -4.38 8.11
C PRO A 44 -13.82 -3.02 7.89
N PHE A 45 -13.99 -2.22 8.97
CA PHE A 45 -14.58 -0.89 8.86
C PHE A 45 -13.70 0.08 8.11
N VAL A 46 -12.37 0.04 8.33
CA VAL A 46 -11.40 0.88 7.60
C VAL A 46 -11.40 0.51 6.11
N ILE A 47 -11.39 -0.78 5.79
CA ILE A 47 -11.45 -1.26 4.39
C ILE A 47 -12.81 -0.89 3.76
N GLY A 48 -13.92 -1.10 4.47
CA GLY A 48 -15.25 -0.72 4.02
C GLY A 48 -15.38 0.79 3.78
N ALA A 49 -14.82 1.60 4.68
CA ALA A 49 -14.76 3.06 4.52
C ALA A 49 -13.89 3.46 3.32
N PHE A 50 -12.78 2.77 3.09
CA PHE A 50 -11.92 2.99 1.93
C PHE A 50 -12.65 2.68 0.61
N ILE A 51 -13.36 1.55 0.52
CA ILE A 51 -14.19 1.21 -0.65
C ILE A 51 -15.31 2.24 -0.84
N THR A 52 -15.97 2.64 0.25
CA THR A 52 -16.97 3.70 0.23
C THR A 52 -16.39 4.99 -0.33
N TYR A 53 -15.21 5.38 0.11
CA TYR A 53 -14.50 6.55 -0.36
C TYR A 53 -14.18 6.51 -1.86
N LEU A 54 -13.82 5.34 -2.38
CA LEU A 54 -13.57 5.13 -3.81
C LEU A 54 -14.84 5.24 -4.64
N LEU A 55 -15.94 4.62 -4.17
CA LEU A 55 -17.19 4.53 -4.93
C LEU A 55 -18.06 5.76 -4.80
N HIS A 56 -17.95 6.51 -3.69
CA HIS A 56 -18.76 7.69 -3.41
C HIS A 56 -18.85 8.70 -4.56
N PRO A 57 -17.76 9.14 -5.21
CA PRO A 57 -17.84 10.09 -6.31
C PRO A 57 -18.60 9.55 -7.53
N ILE A 58 -18.55 8.25 -7.77
CA ILE A 58 -19.22 7.58 -8.88
C ILE A 58 -20.72 7.51 -8.59
N VAL A 59 -21.07 7.16 -7.36
CA VAL A 59 -22.47 7.12 -6.88
C VAL A 59 -23.08 8.51 -6.89
N GLU A 60 -22.34 9.54 -6.46
CA GLU A 60 -22.85 10.92 -6.44
C GLU A 60 -23.11 11.42 -7.87
N LYS A 61 -22.22 11.18 -8.81
CA LYS A 61 -22.45 11.51 -10.22
C LYS A 61 -23.69 10.81 -10.80
N LEU A 62 -23.93 9.55 -10.42
CA LEU A 62 -25.09 8.80 -10.86
C LEU A 62 -26.37 9.33 -10.16
N HIS A 63 -26.27 9.73 -8.90
CA HIS A 63 -27.39 10.35 -8.18
C HIS A 63 -27.79 11.71 -8.79
N GLU A 64 -26.81 12.51 -9.21
CA GLU A 64 -27.03 13.80 -9.87
C GLU A 64 -27.78 13.68 -11.21
N THR A 65 -27.81 12.50 -11.85
CA THR A 65 -28.62 12.23 -13.07
C THR A 65 -30.12 12.04 -12.75
N GLY A 66 -30.55 12.17 -11.50
CA GLY A 66 -31.94 12.05 -11.06
C GLY A 66 -32.32 10.68 -10.47
N LEU A 67 -31.36 9.74 -10.40
CA LEU A 67 -31.61 8.43 -9.79
C LEU A 67 -31.69 8.55 -8.26
N HIS A 68 -32.65 7.84 -7.66
CA HIS A 68 -32.73 7.75 -6.19
C HIS A 68 -31.42 7.18 -5.63
N ARG A 69 -30.89 7.80 -4.54
CA ARG A 69 -29.58 7.44 -3.96
C ARG A 69 -29.41 5.96 -3.69
N GLY A 70 -30.43 5.28 -3.16
CA GLY A 70 -30.38 3.84 -2.91
C GLY A 70 -30.18 3.01 -4.18
N LEU A 71 -30.83 3.39 -5.30
CA LEU A 71 -30.66 2.75 -6.60
C LEU A 71 -29.28 3.03 -7.18
N ALA A 72 -28.78 4.27 -7.09
CA ALA A 72 -27.44 4.62 -7.55
C ALA A 72 -26.37 3.81 -6.80
N VAL A 73 -26.48 3.68 -5.47
CA VAL A 73 -25.62 2.84 -4.64
C VAL A 73 -25.71 1.39 -5.09
N PHE A 74 -26.92 0.85 -5.26
CA PHE A 74 -27.12 -0.55 -5.65
C PHE A 74 -26.49 -0.88 -7.01
N ILE A 75 -26.71 -0.02 -8.03
CA ILE A 75 -26.17 -0.21 -9.38
C ILE A 75 -24.63 -0.20 -9.35
N ILE A 76 -24.02 0.83 -8.76
CA ILE A 76 -22.55 0.94 -8.71
C ILE A 76 -21.96 -0.20 -7.91
N TYR A 77 -22.62 -0.58 -6.81
CA TYR A 77 -22.22 -1.68 -5.97
C TYR A 77 -22.26 -3.02 -6.70
N PHE A 78 -23.37 -3.28 -7.40
CA PHE A 78 -23.53 -4.50 -8.20
C PHE A 78 -22.50 -4.56 -9.34
N LEU A 79 -22.25 -3.44 -10.03
CA LEU A 79 -21.22 -3.37 -11.08
C LEU A 79 -19.81 -3.60 -10.51
N PHE A 80 -19.49 -2.98 -9.39
CA PHE A 80 -18.17 -3.08 -8.77
C PHE A 80 -17.92 -4.49 -8.19
N PHE A 81 -18.77 -4.95 -7.29
CA PHE A 81 -18.61 -6.28 -6.67
C PHE A 81 -18.98 -7.42 -7.61
N GLY A 82 -19.96 -7.22 -8.50
CA GLY A 82 -20.29 -8.17 -9.56
C GLY A 82 -19.15 -8.30 -10.58
N GLY A 83 -18.56 -7.18 -10.99
CA GLY A 83 -17.37 -7.17 -11.86
C GLY A 83 -16.16 -7.83 -11.22
N ILE A 84 -15.88 -7.51 -9.96
CA ILE A 84 -14.83 -8.19 -9.17
C ILE A 84 -15.16 -9.68 -9.02
N GLY A 85 -16.40 -10.03 -8.67
CA GLY A 85 -16.84 -11.42 -8.53
C GLY A 85 -16.66 -12.24 -9.81
N LEU A 86 -17.01 -11.69 -10.96
CA LEU A 86 -16.78 -12.32 -12.28
C LEU A 86 -15.29 -12.45 -12.60
N ALA A 87 -14.51 -11.41 -12.32
CA ALA A 87 -13.05 -11.44 -12.50
C ALA A 87 -12.39 -12.50 -11.60
N LEU A 88 -12.84 -12.59 -10.34
CA LEU A 88 -12.37 -13.60 -9.41
C LEU A 88 -12.84 -15.00 -9.82
N TYR A 89 -14.08 -15.17 -10.21
CA TYR A 89 -14.63 -16.46 -10.65
C TYR A 89 -13.83 -17.08 -11.81
N LYS A 90 -13.43 -16.27 -12.80
CA LYS A 90 -12.60 -16.71 -13.93
C LYS A 90 -11.10 -16.69 -13.63
N GLY A 91 -10.63 -15.72 -12.86
CA GLY A 91 -9.21 -15.52 -12.58
C GLY A 91 -8.66 -16.41 -11.46
N ILE A 92 -9.43 -16.64 -10.39
CA ILE A 92 -8.97 -17.44 -9.24
C ILE A 92 -8.59 -18.86 -9.64
N PRO A 93 -9.39 -19.63 -10.42
CA PRO A 93 -9.00 -20.99 -10.82
C PRO A 93 -7.68 -21.01 -11.58
N ALA A 94 -7.50 -20.11 -12.54
CA ALA A 94 -6.26 -19.98 -13.31
C ALA A 94 -5.07 -19.59 -12.43
N PHE A 95 -5.30 -18.65 -11.50
CA PHE A 95 -4.29 -18.20 -10.54
C PHE A 95 -3.89 -19.33 -9.56
N ILE A 96 -4.87 -20.04 -8.98
CA ILE A 96 -4.62 -21.17 -8.08
C ILE A 96 -3.89 -22.30 -8.80
N HIS A 97 -4.27 -22.60 -10.06
CA HIS A 97 -3.57 -23.57 -10.88
C HIS A 97 -2.09 -23.19 -11.06
N GLN A 98 -1.82 -21.93 -11.45
CA GLN A 98 -0.45 -21.43 -11.59
C GLN A 98 0.32 -21.44 -10.26
N LEU A 99 -0.33 -21.13 -9.15
CA LEU A 99 0.27 -21.15 -7.83
C LEU A 99 0.61 -22.59 -7.37
N ARG A 100 -0.30 -23.53 -7.63
CA ARG A 100 -0.06 -24.96 -7.32
C ARG A 100 1.07 -25.52 -8.18
N ASP A 101 1.04 -25.25 -9.48
CA ASP A 101 2.08 -25.65 -10.44
C ASP A 101 3.46 -25.08 -10.05
N LEU A 102 3.50 -23.82 -9.61
CA LEU A 102 4.71 -23.21 -9.06
C LEU A 102 5.19 -23.95 -7.80
N ALA A 103 4.29 -24.29 -6.89
CA ALA A 103 4.64 -24.99 -5.65
C ALA A 103 5.14 -26.41 -5.92
N GLU A 104 4.53 -27.14 -6.86
CA GLU A 104 4.92 -28.49 -7.25
C GLU A 104 6.27 -28.51 -8.01
N ASN A 105 6.53 -27.47 -8.81
CA ASN A 105 7.79 -27.35 -9.55
C ASN A 105 8.91 -26.64 -8.77
N ALA A 106 8.65 -26.11 -7.58
CA ALA A 106 9.65 -25.44 -6.75
C ALA A 106 10.93 -26.28 -6.53
N PRO A 107 10.87 -27.61 -6.29
CA PRO A 107 12.08 -28.45 -6.18
C PRO A 107 12.90 -28.51 -7.49
N GLN A 108 12.24 -28.48 -8.66
CA GLN A 108 12.92 -28.46 -9.95
C GLN A 108 13.68 -27.16 -10.16
N PHE A 109 13.07 -26.04 -9.78
CA PHE A 109 13.76 -24.74 -9.80
C PHE A 109 14.98 -24.75 -8.88
N ALA A 110 14.85 -25.28 -7.66
CA ALA A 110 15.97 -25.41 -6.74
C ALA A 110 17.12 -26.25 -7.35
N ASN A 111 16.81 -27.36 -8.03
CA ASN A 111 17.82 -28.20 -8.69
C ASN A 111 18.48 -27.49 -9.89
N GLN A 112 17.73 -26.71 -10.66
CA GLN A 112 18.31 -25.90 -11.74
C GLN A 112 19.25 -24.82 -11.18
N TYR A 113 18.90 -24.17 -10.09
CA TYR A 113 19.80 -23.23 -9.40
C TYR A 113 21.08 -23.92 -8.93
N ARG A 114 20.98 -25.13 -8.36
CA ARG A 114 22.17 -25.91 -7.97
C ARG A 114 23.08 -26.16 -9.18
N GLY A 115 22.53 -26.53 -10.33
CA GLY A 115 23.32 -26.68 -11.55
C GLY A 115 24.02 -25.40 -11.99
N TRP A 116 23.42 -24.23 -11.81
CA TRP A 116 24.11 -22.95 -12.06
C TRP A 116 25.18 -22.66 -11.02
N ILE A 117 24.93 -23.01 -9.77
CA ILE A 117 25.89 -22.90 -8.66
C ILE A 117 27.10 -23.76 -8.94
N ASP A 118 26.89 -25.04 -9.30
CA ASP A 118 27.96 -25.98 -9.64
C ASP A 118 28.82 -25.48 -10.82
N LEU A 119 28.18 -24.89 -11.83
CA LEU A 119 28.85 -24.24 -12.95
C LEU A 119 29.71 -23.02 -12.52
N ILE A 120 29.20 -22.20 -11.60
CA ILE A 120 29.94 -21.07 -11.05
C ILE A 120 31.10 -21.59 -10.20
N GLN A 121 30.86 -22.52 -9.30
CA GLN A 121 31.90 -23.13 -8.45
C GLN A 121 32.99 -23.81 -9.27
N SER A 122 32.63 -24.54 -10.31
CA SER A 122 33.64 -25.17 -11.21
C SER A 122 34.52 -24.15 -11.94
N LYS A 123 33.94 -22.98 -12.29
CA LYS A 123 34.72 -21.88 -12.92
C LYS A 123 35.48 -21.03 -11.91
N THR A 124 35.09 -21.01 -10.67
CA THR A 124 35.75 -20.26 -9.59
C THR A 124 36.71 -21.12 -8.76
N SER A 125 36.80 -22.42 -9.05
CA SER A 125 37.68 -23.37 -8.36
C SER A 125 39.18 -23.01 -8.44
N THR A 126 39.57 -22.14 -9.36
CA THR A 126 40.92 -21.59 -9.49
C THR A 126 41.16 -20.29 -8.72
N TRP A 127 40.12 -19.77 -8.04
CA TRP A 127 40.21 -18.53 -7.28
C TRP A 127 40.75 -18.80 -5.87
N PRO A 128 41.36 -17.77 -5.20
CA PRO A 128 41.83 -17.92 -3.83
C PRO A 128 40.73 -18.33 -2.85
N ASP A 129 41.04 -19.22 -1.91
CA ASP A 129 40.11 -19.85 -0.97
C ASP A 129 39.20 -18.85 -0.22
N GLY A 130 39.74 -17.65 0.09
CA GLY A 130 38.95 -16.60 0.75
C GLY A 130 37.89 -15.92 -0.11
N LEU A 131 37.95 -16.06 -1.45
CA LEU A 131 36.91 -15.61 -2.39
C LEU A 131 35.88 -16.70 -2.63
N GLN A 132 36.30 -17.97 -2.67
CA GLN A 132 35.40 -19.11 -2.84
C GLN A 132 34.42 -19.18 -1.66
N THR A 133 34.88 -19.15 -0.41
CA THR A 133 34.03 -19.18 0.78
C THR A 133 33.02 -18.03 0.80
N ARG A 134 33.42 -16.84 0.38
CA ARG A 134 32.48 -15.71 0.28
C ARG A 134 31.39 -15.89 -0.78
N ILE A 135 31.77 -16.49 -1.93
CA ILE A 135 30.80 -16.79 -2.99
C ILE A 135 29.83 -17.86 -2.52
N ASP A 136 30.31 -18.92 -1.88
CA ASP A 136 29.47 -19.99 -1.33
C ASP A 136 28.52 -19.46 -0.26
N ASP A 137 28.97 -18.58 0.63
CA ASP A 137 28.13 -17.92 1.63
C ASP A 137 27.04 -17.04 0.99
N VAL A 138 27.38 -16.28 -0.04
CA VAL A 138 26.42 -15.45 -0.78
C VAL A 138 25.40 -16.33 -1.50
N ILE A 139 25.83 -17.40 -2.16
CA ILE A 139 24.96 -18.35 -2.84
C ILE A 139 23.98 -19.00 -1.86
N ALA A 140 24.47 -19.52 -0.73
CA ALA A 140 23.65 -20.13 0.32
C ALA A 140 22.65 -19.12 0.92
N ALA A 141 23.08 -17.88 1.13
CA ALA A 141 22.21 -16.82 1.61
C ALA A 141 21.12 -16.47 0.58
N VAL A 142 21.44 -16.41 -0.70
CA VAL A 142 20.47 -16.15 -1.79
C VAL A 142 19.48 -17.31 -1.89
N GLU A 143 19.96 -18.56 -1.93
CA GLU A 143 19.07 -19.75 -1.97
C GLU A 143 18.09 -19.77 -0.80
N LYS A 144 18.57 -19.56 0.42
CA LYS A 144 17.72 -19.49 1.62
C LYS A 144 16.69 -18.36 1.56
N ARG A 145 17.08 -17.19 1.06
CA ARG A 145 16.17 -16.04 0.89
C ARG A 145 15.12 -16.32 -0.18
N LEU A 146 15.49 -16.92 -1.29
CA LEU A 146 14.58 -17.28 -2.38
C LEU A 146 13.52 -18.30 -1.93
N ASN A 147 13.97 -19.39 -1.29
CA ASN A 147 13.06 -20.41 -0.75
C ASN A 147 12.10 -19.82 0.27
N ASN A 148 12.58 -18.93 1.16
CA ASN A 148 11.74 -18.25 2.13
C ASN A 148 10.75 -17.28 1.47
N LEU A 149 11.14 -16.58 0.40
CA LEU A 149 10.24 -15.69 -0.34
C LEU A 149 9.14 -16.46 -1.06
N LEU A 150 9.50 -17.53 -1.78
CA LEU A 150 8.53 -18.39 -2.46
C LEU A 150 7.53 -19.00 -1.46
N SER A 151 8.02 -19.55 -0.35
CA SER A 151 7.17 -20.12 0.70
C SER A 151 6.24 -19.07 1.31
N LYS A 152 6.73 -17.84 1.55
CA LYS A 152 5.91 -16.73 2.06
C LYS A 152 4.85 -16.28 1.07
N VAL A 153 5.16 -16.18 -0.21
CA VAL A 153 4.21 -15.82 -1.27
C VAL A 153 3.11 -16.88 -1.35
N ILE A 154 3.49 -18.16 -1.43
CA ILE A 154 2.53 -19.27 -1.48
C ILE A 154 1.64 -19.26 -0.23
N SER A 155 2.24 -19.18 0.96
CA SER A 155 1.51 -19.15 2.24
C SER A 155 0.58 -17.94 2.35
N PHE A 156 0.99 -16.78 1.88
CA PHE A 156 0.16 -15.58 1.87
C PHE A 156 -1.13 -15.81 1.07
N PHE A 157 -1.04 -16.33 -0.14
CA PHE A 157 -2.21 -16.57 -0.98
C PHE A 157 -3.11 -17.69 -0.44
N LEU A 158 -2.53 -18.77 0.10
CA LEU A 158 -3.31 -19.84 0.72
C LEU A 158 -4.02 -19.35 1.99
N ASN A 159 -3.41 -18.48 2.77
CA ASN A 159 -4.01 -17.92 3.99
C ASN A 159 -5.11 -16.88 3.70
N VAL A 160 -5.17 -16.28 2.51
CA VAL A 160 -6.26 -15.36 2.14
C VAL A 160 -7.64 -16.02 2.31
N LEU A 161 -7.75 -17.33 2.08
CA LEU A 161 -9.00 -18.08 2.28
C LEU A 161 -9.45 -18.10 3.75
N ASN A 162 -8.53 -18.00 4.70
CA ASN A 162 -8.85 -17.95 6.13
C ASN A 162 -9.56 -16.65 6.54
N TYR A 163 -9.45 -15.60 5.71
CA TYR A 163 -10.11 -14.32 5.91
C TYR A 163 -11.45 -14.19 5.18
N ALA A 164 -11.99 -15.30 4.65
CA ALA A 164 -13.23 -15.30 3.86
C ALA A 164 -14.40 -14.60 4.58
N VAL A 165 -14.56 -14.82 5.90
CA VAL A 165 -15.62 -14.17 6.70
C VAL A 165 -15.41 -12.66 6.77
N ILE A 166 -14.17 -12.21 6.99
CA ILE A 166 -13.83 -10.78 7.05
C ILE A 166 -14.06 -10.14 5.67
N ILE A 167 -13.64 -10.82 4.61
CA ILE A 167 -13.84 -10.38 3.22
C ILE A 167 -15.33 -10.26 2.90
N ALA A 168 -16.17 -11.20 3.35
CA ALA A 168 -17.60 -11.18 3.14
C ALA A 168 -18.32 -10.04 3.89
N ILE A 169 -17.82 -9.62 5.07
CA ILE A 169 -18.40 -8.53 5.86
C ILE A 169 -18.08 -7.15 5.26
N ILE A 170 -16.92 -6.98 4.62
CA ILE A 170 -16.49 -5.70 4.04
C ILE A 170 -17.53 -5.12 3.06
N PRO A 171 -18.09 -5.87 2.12
CA PRO A 171 -19.17 -5.40 1.25
C PRO A 171 -20.35 -4.82 2.03
N PHE A 172 -20.84 -5.51 3.05
CA PHE A 172 -21.96 -5.03 3.86
C PHE A 172 -21.64 -3.69 4.53
N ILE A 173 -20.48 -3.60 5.17
CA ILE A 173 -20.03 -2.36 5.81
C ILE A 173 -19.97 -1.23 4.79
N SER A 174 -19.32 -1.46 3.64
CA SER A 174 -19.19 -0.47 2.59
C SER A 174 -20.55 -0.02 2.03
N PHE A 175 -21.50 -0.94 1.85
CA PHE A 175 -22.85 -0.60 1.40
C PHE A 175 -23.55 0.36 2.37
N TYR A 176 -23.55 0.05 3.66
CA TYR A 176 -24.19 0.91 4.67
C TYR A 176 -23.50 2.27 4.79
N LEU A 177 -22.16 2.28 4.80
CA LEU A 177 -21.39 3.53 4.83
C LEU A 177 -21.68 4.41 3.62
N LEU A 178 -21.84 3.82 2.44
CA LEU A 178 -22.10 4.53 1.18
C LEU A 178 -23.53 5.06 1.14
N LYS A 179 -24.51 4.24 1.55
CA LYS A 179 -25.92 4.62 1.65
C LYS A 179 -26.13 5.75 2.65
N ASP A 180 -25.56 5.62 3.85
CA ASP A 180 -25.77 6.53 4.98
C ASP A 180 -24.68 7.61 5.10
N PHE A 181 -23.89 7.82 4.05
CA PHE A 181 -22.78 8.78 4.04
C PHE A 181 -23.19 10.20 4.47
N SER A 182 -24.39 10.64 4.08
CA SER A 182 -24.94 11.93 4.49
C SER A 182 -25.19 12.03 6.00
N ILE A 183 -25.62 10.95 6.64
CA ILE A 183 -25.83 10.86 8.08
C ILE A 183 -24.49 10.95 8.80
N MET A 184 -23.48 10.22 8.32
CA MET A 184 -22.13 10.27 8.89
C MET A 184 -21.51 11.67 8.77
N LYS A 185 -21.68 12.33 7.64
CA LYS A 185 -21.23 13.71 7.44
C LYS A 185 -21.91 14.68 8.42
N LYS A 186 -23.22 14.53 8.66
CA LYS A 186 -23.95 15.32 9.67
C LYS A 186 -23.44 15.02 11.08
N ALA A 187 -23.25 13.75 11.44
CA ALA A 187 -22.73 13.37 12.75
C ALA A 187 -21.33 13.97 13.00
N ALA A 188 -20.43 13.87 12.04
CA ALA A 188 -19.11 14.49 12.13
C ALA A 188 -19.20 16.04 12.29
N TRP A 189 -20.13 16.67 11.59
CA TRP A 189 -20.40 18.09 11.74
C TRP A 189 -20.87 18.46 13.16
N TYR A 190 -21.76 17.70 13.75
CA TYR A 190 -22.26 17.97 15.12
C TYR A 190 -21.17 17.73 16.17
N LEU A 191 -20.35 16.71 16.01
CA LEU A 191 -19.22 16.39 16.89
C LEU A 191 -18.10 17.44 16.83
N THR A 192 -17.99 18.17 15.70
CA THR A 192 -16.96 19.21 15.54
C THR A 192 -17.34 20.49 16.30
N PRO A 193 -16.47 21.04 17.16
CA PRO A 193 -16.71 22.31 17.85
C PRO A 193 -17.02 23.45 16.86
N ARG A 194 -17.98 24.31 17.18
CA ARG A 194 -18.45 25.40 16.29
C ARG A 194 -17.34 26.26 15.74
N LYS A 195 -16.31 26.55 16.56
CA LYS A 195 -15.15 27.38 16.20
C LYS A 195 -14.35 26.81 15.00
N TRP A 196 -14.29 25.50 14.87
CA TRP A 196 -13.43 24.81 13.88
C TRP A 196 -14.22 24.24 12.68
N ARG A 197 -15.55 24.38 12.66
CA ARG A 197 -16.40 23.80 11.60
C ARG A 197 -16.05 24.27 10.21
N LYS A 198 -15.89 25.58 10.02
CA LYS A 198 -15.57 26.14 8.69
C LYS A 198 -14.18 25.71 8.20
N GLU A 199 -13.18 25.84 9.04
CA GLU A 199 -11.79 25.47 8.72
C GLU A 199 -11.65 23.96 8.58
N GLY A 200 -12.30 23.16 9.44
CA GLY A 200 -12.31 21.70 9.34
C GLY A 200 -12.93 21.18 8.06
N VAL A 201 -14.02 21.78 7.59
CA VAL A 201 -14.66 21.39 6.30
C VAL A 201 -13.73 21.71 5.12
N LEU A 202 -13.07 22.87 5.11
CA LEU A 202 -12.10 23.22 4.07
C LEU A 202 -10.91 22.28 4.09
N PHE A 203 -10.38 21.99 5.29
CA PHE A 203 -9.28 21.05 5.46
C PHE A 203 -9.65 19.66 4.94
N LEU A 204 -10.79 19.09 5.36
CA LEU A 204 -11.25 17.78 4.91
C LEU A 204 -11.48 17.74 3.40
N ARG A 205 -11.99 18.83 2.81
CA ARG A 205 -12.17 18.93 1.35
C ARG A 205 -10.84 18.92 0.61
N ASP A 206 -9.82 19.63 1.11
CA ASP A 206 -8.50 19.68 0.50
C ASP A 206 -7.76 18.34 0.65
N VAL A 207 -7.92 17.67 1.82
CA VAL A 207 -7.45 16.29 2.03
C VAL A 207 -8.13 15.34 1.06
N ASP A 208 -9.46 15.40 0.95
CA ASP A 208 -10.25 14.56 0.04
C ASP A 208 -9.80 14.74 -1.41
N LYS A 209 -9.62 15.99 -1.85
CA LYS A 209 -9.16 16.28 -3.21
C LYS A 209 -7.77 15.72 -3.49
N SER A 210 -6.83 15.87 -2.56
CA SER A 210 -5.44 15.42 -2.74
C SER A 210 -5.32 13.90 -2.62
N LEU A 211 -5.88 13.34 -1.57
CA LEU A 211 -5.77 11.91 -1.25
C LEU A 211 -6.60 11.06 -2.20
N GLY A 212 -7.84 11.47 -2.46
CA GLY A 212 -8.76 10.69 -3.28
C GLY A 212 -8.35 10.55 -4.72
N SER A 213 -7.85 11.64 -5.31
CA SER A 213 -7.32 11.57 -6.68
C SER A 213 -6.10 10.67 -6.77
N TYR A 214 -5.19 10.75 -5.77
CA TYR A 214 -4.02 9.89 -5.70
C TYR A 214 -4.39 8.42 -5.54
N ILE A 215 -5.22 8.07 -4.56
CA ILE A 215 -5.57 6.67 -4.27
C ILE A 215 -6.27 6.03 -5.46
N ARG A 216 -7.30 6.71 -6.03
CA ARG A 216 -8.00 6.21 -7.21
C ARG A 216 -7.07 6.05 -8.41
N GLY A 217 -6.21 7.04 -8.64
CA GLY A 217 -5.21 6.98 -9.70
C GLY A 217 -4.25 5.81 -9.49
N GLN A 218 -3.69 5.65 -8.29
CA GLN A 218 -2.73 4.58 -8.00
C GLN A 218 -3.34 3.18 -8.18
N LEU A 219 -4.59 2.97 -7.74
CA LEU A 219 -5.27 1.68 -7.95
C LEU A 219 -5.51 1.37 -9.43
N LEU A 220 -5.84 2.39 -10.23
CA LEU A 220 -5.96 2.23 -11.69
C LEU A 220 -4.61 1.91 -12.33
N VAL A 221 -3.53 2.57 -11.90
CA VAL A 221 -2.17 2.26 -12.36
C VAL A 221 -1.80 0.83 -11.97
N CYS A 222 -2.06 0.39 -10.74
CA CYS A 222 -1.83 -0.98 -10.29
C CYS A 222 -2.57 -2.01 -11.16
N ALA A 223 -3.85 -1.77 -11.45
CA ALA A 223 -4.64 -2.65 -12.31
C ALA A 223 -4.11 -2.67 -13.75
N ALA A 224 -3.78 -1.50 -14.32
CA ALA A 224 -3.22 -1.40 -15.66
C ALA A 224 -1.85 -2.10 -15.77
N ILE A 225 -0.92 -1.82 -14.84
CA ILE A 225 0.41 -2.45 -14.81
C ILE A 225 0.29 -3.96 -14.63
N GLY A 226 -0.55 -4.43 -13.70
CA GLY A 226 -0.78 -5.87 -13.51
C GLY A 226 -1.30 -6.57 -14.76
N THR A 227 -2.26 -5.94 -15.45
CA THR A 227 -2.84 -6.47 -16.69
C THR A 227 -1.81 -6.47 -17.82
N ILE A 228 -1.10 -5.35 -18.05
CA ILE A 228 -0.08 -5.24 -19.08
C ILE A 228 1.06 -6.22 -18.82
N SER A 229 1.51 -6.36 -17.57
CA SER A 229 2.53 -7.34 -17.18
C SER A 229 2.09 -8.77 -17.49
N SER A 230 0.85 -9.14 -17.12
CA SER A 230 0.30 -10.47 -17.42
C SER A 230 0.27 -10.74 -18.92
N LEU A 231 -0.15 -9.77 -19.71
CA LEU A 231 -0.20 -9.89 -21.17
C LEU A 231 1.18 -10.01 -21.79
N LEU A 232 2.14 -9.17 -21.37
CA LEU A 232 3.51 -9.23 -21.86
C LEU A 232 4.17 -10.57 -21.52
N PHE A 233 4.04 -11.03 -20.27
CA PHE A 233 4.56 -12.33 -19.89
C PHE A 233 3.90 -13.47 -20.66
N TRP A 234 2.62 -13.38 -20.94
CA TRP A 234 1.91 -14.37 -21.76
C TRP A 234 2.40 -14.37 -23.23
N ILE A 235 2.57 -13.19 -23.84
CA ILE A 235 3.06 -13.05 -25.23
C ILE A 235 4.48 -13.63 -25.39
N PHE A 236 5.32 -13.50 -24.37
CA PHE A 236 6.69 -14.01 -24.39
C PHE A 236 6.83 -15.42 -23.80
N ASP A 237 5.73 -16.18 -23.68
CA ASP A 237 5.69 -17.57 -23.18
C ASP A 237 6.35 -17.75 -21.81
N MET A 238 6.25 -16.73 -20.95
CA MET A 238 6.71 -16.82 -19.57
C MET A 238 5.81 -17.75 -18.76
N ARG A 239 6.40 -18.62 -17.93
CA ARG A 239 5.64 -19.43 -16.98
C ARG A 239 4.91 -18.51 -15.98
N TYR A 240 3.68 -18.85 -15.62
CA TYR A 240 2.88 -18.17 -14.62
C TYR A 240 2.58 -16.68 -14.90
N PRO A 241 2.19 -16.32 -16.13
CA PRO A 241 2.03 -14.92 -16.52
C PRO A 241 1.00 -14.17 -15.68
N LEU A 242 -0.14 -14.80 -15.37
CA LEU A 242 -1.19 -14.20 -14.56
C LEU A 242 -0.74 -13.99 -13.10
N LEU A 243 -0.06 -14.99 -12.53
CA LEU A 243 0.48 -14.91 -11.18
C LEU A 243 1.50 -13.78 -11.06
N LEU A 244 2.48 -13.74 -11.96
CA LEU A 244 3.54 -12.75 -11.96
C LEU A 244 3.02 -11.33 -12.22
N GLY A 245 2.12 -11.17 -13.17
CA GLY A 245 1.49 -9.87 -13.45
C GLY A 245 0.63 -9.40 -12.29
N THR A 246 -0.08 -10.31 -11.61
CA THR A 246 -0.84 -9.96 -10.40
C THR A 246 0.09 -9.51 -9.28
N ILE A 247 1.22 -10.19 -9.05
CA ILE A 247 2.21 -9.79 -8.05
C ILE A 247 2.75 -8.39 -8.37
N ILE A 248 3.16 -8.13 -9.63
CA ILE A 248 3.64 -6.81 -10.04
C ILE A 248 2.55 -5.74 -9.83
N GLY A 249 1.30 -6.01 -10.22
CA GLY A 249 0.19 -5.08 -10.03
C GLY A 249 -0.09 -4.77 -8.57
N VAL A 250 -0.11 -5.78 -7.71
CA VAL A 250 -0.36 -5.61 -6.26
C VAL A 250 0.80 -4.88 -5.59
N THR A 251 2.04 -5.25 -5.88
CA THR A 251 3.22 -4.57 -5.31
C THR A 251 3.32 -3.13 -5.78
N ASN A 252 2.78 -2.79 -6.95
CA ASN A 252 2.77 -1.43 -7.50
C ASN A 252 1.96 -0.42 -6.66
N VAL A 253 1.24 -0.87 -5.62
CA VAL A 253 0.65 0.03 -4.62
C VAL A 253 1.72 0.86 -3.90
N ILE A 254 2.97 0.38 -3.87
CA ILE A 254 4.13 1.08 -3.34
C ILE A 254 4.84 1.81 -4.50
N PRO A 255 4.70 3.14 -4.62
CA PRO A 255 5.30 3.88 -5.73
C PRO A 255 6.81 3.65 -5.82
N TYR A 256 7.34 3.57 -7.02
CA TYR A 256 8.76 3.34 -7.35
C TYR A 256 9.32 1.97 -6.95
N PHE A 257 8.98 1.45 -5.78
CA PHE A 257 9.50 0.16 -5.27
C PHE A 257 8.65 -1.02 -5.70
N GLY A 258 7.35 -0.80 -5.94
CA GLY A 258 6.42 -1.87 -6.28
C GLY A 258 6.85 -2.73 -7.48
N PRO A 259 7.12 -2.15 -8.65
CA PRO A 259 7.55 -2.91 -9.81
C PRO A 259 8.87 -3.66 -9.60
N ILE A 260 9.81 -3.09 -8.82
CA ILE A 260 11.08 -3.73 -8.49
C ILE A 260 10.84 -4.95 -7.60
N ILE A 261 10.02 -4.80 -6.56
CA ILE A 261 9.67 -5.89 -5.65
C ILE A 261 8.92 -7.00 -6.41
N GLY A 262 7.98 -6.61 -7.28
CA GLY A 262 7.20 -7.54 -8.10
C GLY A 262 8.02 -8.21 -9.19
N ALA A 263 9.10 -7.58 -9.65
CA ALA A 263 10.01 -8.16 -10.64
C ALA A 263 10.86 -9.31 -10.07
N VAL A 264 11.15 -9.31 -8.78
CA VAL A 264 11.99 -10.33 -8.15
C VAL A 264 11.50 -11.76 -8.45
N PRO A 265 10.25 -12.15 -8.17
CA PRO A 265 9.77 -13.49 -8.49
C PRO A 265 9.78 -13.76 -10.01
N ALA A 266 9.54 -12.76 -10.85
CA ALA A 266 9.56 -12.92 -12.29
C ALA A 266 10.97 -13.25 -12.80
N VAL A 267 11.99 -12.53 -12.31
CA VAL A 267 13.39 -12.80 -12.67
C VAL A 267 13.84 -14.16 -12.15
N ILE A 268 13.42 -14.55 -10.95
CA ILE A 268 13.72 -15.87 -10.37
C ILE A 268 13.18 -16.98 -11.28
N ILE A 269 11.90 -16.91 -11.66
CA ILE A 269 11.30 -17.93 -12.53
C ILE A 269 11.92 -17.90 -13.91
N ALA A 270 12.23 -16.73 -14.48
CA ALA A 270 12.92 -16.59 -15.76
C ALA A 270 14.31 -17.25 -15.75
N SER A 271 15.06 -17.07 -14.65
CA SER A 271 16.41 -17.64 -14.52
C SER A 271 16.39 -19.17 -14.49
N ALA A 272 15.35 -19.77 -13.96
CA ALA A 272 15.15 -21.21 -14.00
C ALA A 272 14.74 -21.74 -15.39
N LEU A 273 14.29 -20.88 -16.31
CA LEU A 273 13.94 -21.29 -17.67
C LEU A 273 15.12 -21.20 -18.63
N SER A 274 15.67 -20.01 -18.79
CA SER A 274 16.84 -19.77 -19.65
C SER A 274 17.39 -18.36 -19.48
N VAL A 275 18.69 -18.17 -19.89
CA VAL A 275 19.32 -16.83 -19.96
C VAL A 275 18.53 -15.89 -20.88
N LYS A 276 18.01 -16.41 -22.00
CA LYS A 276 17.14 -15.65 -22.92
C LYS A 276 15.92 -15.09 -22.18
N MET A 277 15.28 -15.91 -21.35
CA MET A 277 14.11 -15.50 -20.57
C MET A 277 14.43 -14.44 -19.52
N ILE A 278 15.60 -14.48 -18.89
CA ILE A 278 16.07 -13.43 -17.99
C ILE A 278 16.13 -12.08 -18.72
N VAL A 279 16.77 -12.06 -19.90
CA VAL A 279 16.92 -10.83 -20.70
C VAL A 279 15.55 -10.27 -21.12
N ILE A 280 14.65 -11.14 -21.57
CA ILE A 280 13.27 -10.76 -21.95
C ILE A 280 12.54 -10.19 -20.73
N THR A 281 12.61 -10.86 -19.59
CA THR A 281 11.93 -10.42 -18.34
C THR A 281 12.45 -9.06 -17.88
N ILE A 282 13.76 -8.85 -17.88
CA ILE A 282 14.35 -7.55 -17.54
C ILE A 282 13.88 -6.48 -18.55
N GLY A 283 13.87 -6.81 -19.85
CA GLY A 283 13.34 -5.92 -20.89
C GLY A 283 11.88 -5.53 -20.65
N ILE A 284 11.01 -6.49 -20.31
CA ILE A 284 9.61 -6.25 -19.94
C ILE A 284 9.52 -5.32 -18.73
N ILE A 285 10.31 -5.56 -17.68
CA ILE A 285 10.30 -4.74 -16.47
C ILE A 285 10.72 -3.30 -16.78
N ILE A 286 11.74 -3.10 -17.62
CA ILE A 286 12.16 -1.75 -18.05
C ILE A 286 11.04 -1.04 -18.82
N VAL A 287 10.37 -1.75 -19.74
CA VAL A 287 9.23 -1.22 -20.49
C VAL A 287 8.08 -0.84 -19.53
N LEU A 288 7.77 -1.70 -18.57
CA LEU A 288 6.72 -1.42 -17.57
C LEU A 288 7.06 -0.20 -16.71
N GLN A 289 8.30 -0.06 -16.26
CA GLN A 289 8.79 1.10 -15.52
C GLN A 289 8.67 2.40 -16.35
N PHE A 290 9.04 2.32 -17.64
CA PHE A 290 8.91 3.44 -18.55
C PHE A 290 7.42 3.83 -18.76
N LEU A 291 6.54 2.85 -19.00
CA LEU A 291 5.11 3.05 -19.15
C LEU A 291 4.49 3.65 -17.88
N GLU A 292 4.85 3.13 -16.71
CA GLU A 292 4.35 3.63 -15.43
C GLU A 292 4.77 5.09 -15.21
N GLY A 293 6.07 5.38 -15.29
CA GLY A 293 6.60 6.70 -14.94
C GLY A 293 6.25 7.79 -15.94
N ASN A 294 6.25 7.48 -17.24
CA ASN A 294 6.13 8.49 -18.29
C ASN A 294 4.72 8.58 -18.93
N ILE A 295 3.90 7.54 -18.79
CA ILE A 295 2.58 7.49 -19.45
C ILE A 295 1.47 7.32 -18.42
N LEU A 296 1.44 6.23 -17.66
CA LEU A 296 0.32 5.89 -16.80
C LEU A 296 0.20 6.84 -15.61
N SER A 297 1.29 7.10 -14.89
CA SER A 297 1.26 8.00 -13.74
C SER A 297 0.87 9.43 -14.12
N PRO A 298 1.41 10.07 -15.17
CA PRO A 298 0.96 11.39 -15.60
C PRO A 298 -0.49 11.42 -16.07
N LEU A 299 -0.96 10.41 -16.80
CA LEU A 299 -2.33 10.34 -17.33
C LEU A 299 -3.35 10.06 -16.23
N ILE A 300 -3.06 9.14 -15.31
CA ILE A 300 -4.04 8.60 -14.36
C ILE A 300 -3.95 9.32 -13.02
N VAL A 301 -2.76 9.44 -12.44
CA VAL A 301 -2.54 10.10 -11.14
C VAL A 301 -2.40 11.62 -11.33
N GLY A 302 -1.82 12.06 -12.44
CA GLY A 302 -1.63 13.45 -12.78
C GLY A 302 -0.82 14.21 -11.72
N LYS A 303 -1.14 15.52 -11.56
CA LYS A 303 -0.50 16.37 -10.55
C LYS A 303 -1.20 16.31 -9.18
N SER A 304 -1.82 15.19 -8.81
CA SER A 304 -2.66 15.09 -7.60
C SER A 304 -1.92 15.48 -6.32
N LEU A 305 -0.66 15.12 -6.19
CA LEU A 305 0.09 15.37 -4.96
C LEU A 305 0.95 16.65 -4.99
N HIS A 306 1.39 17.12 -6.17
CA HIS A 306 2.28 18.29 -6.31
C HIS A 306 3.44 18.24 -5.29
N MET A 307 4.06 17.08 -5.11
CA MET A 307 5.17 16.88 -4.18
C MET A 307 6.44 16.51 -4.93
N HIS A 308 7.56 16.94 -4.38
CA HIS A 308 8.86 16.55 -4.95
C HIS A 308 9.10 15.05 -4.73
N PRO A 309 9.62 14.32 -5.74
CA PRO A 309 9.87 12.87 -5.61
C PRO A 309 10.72 12.49 -4.40
N LEU A 310 11.70 13.30 -4.04
CA LEU A 310 12.54 13.08 -2.86
C LEU A 310 11.74 13.02 -1.54
N LEU A 311 10.66 13.82 -1.40
CA LEU A 311 9.80 13.78 -0.22
C LEU A 311 9.01 12.46 -0.16
N ILE A 312 8.58 11.96 -1.33
CA ILE A 312 7.88 10.68 -1.42
C ILE A 312 8.84 9.55 -1.04
N MET A 313 10.07 9.56 -1.57
CA MET A 313 11.10 8.56 -1.22
C MET A 313 11.45 8.60 0.27
N LEU A 314 11.60 9.81 0.84
CA LEU A 314 11.86 9.96 2.28
C LEU A 314 10.71 9.40 3.13
N ALA A 315 9.46 9.69 2.74
CA ALA A 315 8.30 9.15 3.43
C ALA A 315 8.21 7.63 3.34
N LEU A 316 8.54 7.07 2.15
CA LEU A 316 8.57 5.62 1.96
C LEU A 316 9.65 4.96 2.82
N LEU A 317 10.86 5.52 2.88
CA LEU A 317 11.94 5.01 3.75
C LEU A 317 11.54 5.06 5.22
N ALA A 318 11.04 6.22 5.68
CA ALA A 318 10.58 6.38 7.07
C ALA A 318 9.39 5.45 7.41
N GLY A 319 8.42 5.33 6.49
CA GLY A 319 7.28 4.42 6.67
C GLY A 319 7.69 2.96 6.68
N GLY A 320 8.61 2.58 5.78
CA GLY A 320 9.15 1.23 5.69
C GLY A 320 9.88 0.80 6.96
N GLU A 321 10.68 1.70 7.54
CA GLU A 321 11.38 1.46 8.80
C GLU A 321 10.41 1.37 9.98
N ALA A 322 9.40 2.25 10.03
CA ALA A 322 8.46 2.33 11.15
C ALA A 322 7.46 1.15 11.20
N ALA A 323 6.95 0.67 10.06
CA ALA A 323 5.86 -0.30 9.99
C ALA A 323 5.98 -1.31 8.82
N GLY A 324 7.17 -1.48 8.26
CA GLY A 324 7.44 -2.44 7.19
C GLY A 324 6.58 -2.17 5.94
N ILE A 325 6.03 -3.22 5.35
CA ILE A 325 5.21 -3.13 4.12
C ILE A 325 3.99 -2.24 4.31
N LEU A 326 3.30 -2.33 5.45
CA LEU A 326 2.16 -1.46 5.75
C LEU A 326 2.58 0.00 5.80
N GLY A 327 3.74 0.29 6.39
CA GLY A 327 4.30 1.64 6.43
C GLY A 327 4.61 2.18 5.03
N LEU A 328 5.15 1.36 4.12
CA LEU A 328 5.37 1.73 2.72
C LEU A 328 4.05 2.10 2.00
N ILE A 329 2.98 1.32 2.20
CA ILE A 329 1.67 1.56 1.56
C ILE A 329 1.04 2.87 2.05
N ILE A 330 1.07 3.14 3.36
CA ILE A 330 0.42 4.31 3.94
C ILE A 330 1.29 5.56 3.96
N ALA A 331 2.58 5.47 3.65
CA ALA A 331 3.52 6.58 3.71
C ALA A 331 3.09 7.78 2.84
N VAL A 332 2.72 7.53 1.59
CA VAL A 332 2.31 8.59 0.66
C VAL A 332 0.96 9.22 1.06
N PRO A 333 -0.09 8.45 1.43
CA PRO A 333 -1.28 8.99 2.06
C PRO A 333 -1.01 9.90 3.27
N ILE A 334 -0.19 9.44 4.20
CA ILE A 334 0.18 10.22 5.39
C ILE A 334 0.90 11.51 4.98
N LEU A 335 1.87 11.42 4.07
CA LEU A 335 2.58 12.59 3.57
C LEU A 335 1.64 13.61 2.91
N ALA A 336 0.61 13.15 2.17
CA ALA A 336 -0.41 14.01 1.58
C ALA A 336 -1.20 14.76 2.65
N VAL A 337 -1.63 14.08 3.72
CA VAL A 337 -2.33 14.69 4.85
C VAL A 337 -1.44 15.71 5.57
N ILE A 338 -0.18 15.35 5.85
CA ILE A 338 0.81 16.26 6.48
C ILE A 338 0.99 17.52 5.65
N LYS A 339 1.14 17.40 4.32
CA LYS A 339 1.26 18.54 3.42
C LYS A 339 0.06 19.48 3.52
N VAL A 340 -1.16 18.95 3.42
CA VAL A 340 -2.39 19.74 3.53
C VAL A 340 -2.47 20.40 4.90
N SER A 341 -2.11 19.68 5.97
CA SER A 341 -2.07 20.22 7.34
C SER A 341 -1.11 21.41 7.46
N ILE A 342 0.09 21.31 6.90
CA ILE A 342 1.09 22.39 6.92
C ILE A 342 0.57 23.60 6.15
N ILE A 343 -0.07 23.41 4.99
CA ILE A 343 -0.63 24.50 4.18
C ILE A 343 -1.74 25.22 4.96
N HIS A 344 -2.65 24.48 5.61
CA HIS A 344 -3.73 25.06 6.42
C HIS A 344 -3.18 25.78 7.66
N ALA A 345 -2.23 25.18 8.38
CA ALA A 345 -1.56 25.82 9.51
C ALA A 345 -0.89 27.14 9.09
N LYS A 346 -0.13 27.15 7.99
CA LYS A 346 0.50 28.36 7.46
C LYS A 346 -0.52 29.46 7.13
N LYS A 347 -1.63 29.11 6.48
CA LYS A 347 -2.72 30.06 6.18
C LYS A 347 -3.33 30.64 7.45
N HIS A 348 -3.56 29.80 8.47
CA HIS A 348 -4.13 30.25 9.76
C HIS A 348 -3.17 31.21 10.49
N PHE A 349 -1.88 30.89 10.57
CA PHE A 349 -0.88 31.74 11.22
C PHE A 349 -0.64 33.06 10.48
N LEU A 350 -0.70 33.06 9.15
CA LEU A 350 -0.54 34.29 8.36
C LEU A 350 -1.76 35.19 8.46
N LYS A 351 -2.98 34.64 8.52
CA LYS A 351 -4.21 35.42 8.71
C LYS A 351 -4.26 36.12 10.07
N ASN A 352 -3.70 35.51 11.10
CA ASN A 352 -3.63 36.12 12.44
C ASN A 352 -2.51 37.21 12.56
N LYS A 353 -1.63 37.32 11.55
CA LYS A 353 -0.55 38.36 11.53
C LYS A 353 -0.89 39.61 10.71
N GLN A 354 -1.98 39.63 9.94
CA GLN A 354 -2.47 40.85 9.32
C GLN A 354 -3.48 41.52 10.26
N PRO A 355 -3.12 42.58 11.00
CA PRO A 355 -4.13 43.38 11.67
C PRO A 355 -5.04 43.98 10.60
N GLU A 356 -6.33 44.01 10.84
CA GLU A 356 -7.31 44.79 10.08
C GLU A 356 -6.77 46.18 9.88
N ILE A 357 -6.34 46.50 8.67
CA ILE A 357 -6.21 47.92 8.26
C ILE A 357 -7.69 48.33 8.14
N THR A 358 -8.23 48.84 9.23
CA THR A 358 -9.45 49.62 9.24
C THR A 358 -9.27 50.73 8.21
N GLU A 359 -9.99 50.65 7.10
CA GLU A 359 -10.28 51.79 6.27
C GLU A 359 -11.03 52.84 7.11
N THR A 360 -10.26 53.72 7.76
CA THR A 360 -10.72 55.02 8.12
C THR A 360 -10.37 55.94 6.96
N SER A 361 -11.31 56.09 6.06
CA SER A 361 -11.35 57.25 5.17
C SER A 361 -12.73 57.83 5.21
N SER A 362 -12.78 58.93 5.98
CA SER A 362 -13.58 60.16 5.80
C SER A 362 -14.69 60.13 4.75
#